data_f9f9fccaa7c784cc84ab5afd21c7256e
#
_entry.id   f9f9fccaa7c784cc84ab5afd21c7256e
#
_cell.length_a   1.000
_cell.length_b   1.000
_cell.length_c   1.000
_cell.angle_alpha   90.00
_cell.angle_beta   90.00
_cell.angle_gamma   90.00
#
_symmetry.space_group_name_H-M   'P 1'
#
loop_
_entity.id
_entity.type
_entity.pdbx_description
1 polymer ?
#
loop_
_entity_poly.entity_id
_entity_poly.type
_entity_poly.pdbx_seq_one_letter_code
_entity_poly.pdbx_strand_id
1 'polypeptide(L)'
;MYVAVGQFAVTPDWNENAEKCVSLMHQAKQKGASLLVLPEALLARDDGDPDLSVKSAQTLEGAFLKRLLAESVGNTLTTILTVHIPSSPGRAVNTLVAIREGAIVASYAKLHLYDAFSVQESRLVDPGSVIPPLIEVEGFKIGLMTCYDIRFPELALNLALQGAEVLVLPAAWVKGPLKE
;
A
#
# COMPACT_ATOMS: atom_id res chain seq x y z
N MET A 1 10.41 15.55 -9.98
CA MET A 1 9.98 14.67 -8.87
C MET A 1 11.06 13.62 -8.58
N TYR A 2 11.49 13.48 -7.34
CA TYR A 2 12.41 12.41 -6.92
C TYR A 2 11.63 11.35 -6.13
N VAL A 3 11.68 10.10 -6.61
CA VAL A 3 10.90 8.97 -6.05
C VAL A 3 11.82 8.02 -5.31
N ALA A 4 11.48 7.69 -4.07
CA ALA A 4 12.09 6.63 -3.28
C ALA A 4 11.20 5.38 -3.30
N VAL A 5 11.82 4.21 -3.40
CA VAL A 5 11.15 2.91 -3.25
C VAL A 5 11.72 2.23 -2.03
N GLY A 6 10.85 1.96 -1.04
CA GLY A 6 11.21 1.22 0.16
C GLY A 6 10.93 -0.27 -0.04
N GLN A 7 11.94 -1.12 0.19
CA GLN A 7 11.81 -2.56 0.08
C GLN A 7 12.29 -3.24 1.36
N PHE A 8 11.44 -4.01 2.00
CA PHE A 8 11.77 -4.83 3.16
C PHE A 8 10.80 -6.01 3.31
N ALA A 9 11.22 -7.04 4.03
CA ALA A 9 10.34 -8.14 4.41
C ALA A 9 9.41 -7.68 5.55
N VAL A 10 8.10 -7.76 5.32
CA VAL A 10 7.09 -7.49 6.34
C VAL A 10 7.12 -8.62 7.36
N THR A 11 7.18 -8.29 8.65
CA THR A 11 7.20 -9.24 9.77
C THR A 11 5.79 -9.48 10.33
N PRO A 12 5.60 -10.47 11.21
CA PRO A 12 4.32 -10.66 11.91
C PRO A 12 3.97 -9.53 12.90
N ASP A 13 4.92 -8.69 13.26
CA ASP A 13 4.74 -7.60 14.24
C ASP A 13 4.54 -6.26 13.54
N TRP A 14 3.32 -5.73 13.64
CA TRP A 14 2.97 -4.42 13.06
C TRP A 14 3.81 -3.26 13.62
N ASN A 15 4.27 -3.35 14.86
CA ASN A 15 5.06 -2.28 15.48
C ASN A 15 6.48 -2.22 14.88
N GLU A 16 7.13 -3.38 14.68
CA GLU A 16 8.40 -3.46 13.96
C GLU A 16 8.27 -2.94 12.52
N ASN A 17 7.18 -3.30 11.85
CA ASN A 17 6.90 -2.82 10.50
C ASN A 17 6.69 -1.30 10.47
N ALA A 18 5.98 -0.74 11.46
CA ALA A 18 5.81 0.70 11.59
C ALA A 18 7.14 1.42 11.80
N GLU A 19 8.03 0.88 12.65
CA GLU A 19 9.38 1.43 12.85
C GLU A 19 10.19 1.44 11.55
N LYS A 20 10.11 0.36 10.79
CA LYS A 20 10.78 0.28 9.49
C LYS A 20 10.23 1.31 8.50
N CYS A 21 8.90 1.49 8.46
CA CYS A 21 8.28 2.51 7.61
C CYS A 21 8.73 3.92 8.00
N VAL A 22 8.71 4.27 9.29
CA VAL A 22 9.20 5.56 9.81
C VAL A 22 10.66 5.79 9.43
N SER A 23 11.52 4.80 9.62
CA SER A 23 12.93 4.88 9.23
C SER A 23 13.09 5.18 7.73
N LEU A 24 12.29 4.52 6.86
CA LEU A 24 12.32 4.76 5.43
C LEU A 24 11.76 6.14 5.05
N MET A 25 10.73 6.63 5.75
CA MET A 25 10.23 8.00 5.57
C MET A 25 11.31 9.04 5.88
N HIS A 26 12.06 8.87 6.99
CA HIS A 26 13.19 9.74 7.32
C HIS A 26 14.27 9.71 6.25
N GLN A 27 14.67 8.51 5.80
CA GLN A 27 15.70 8.35 4.78
C GLN A 27 15.29 8.98 3.44
N ALA A 28 14.02 8.78 3.02
CA ALA A 28 13.49 9.37 1.80
C ALA A 28 13.50 10.92 1.88
N LYS A 29 13.03 11.47 3.02
CA LYS A 29 13.07 12.90 3.28
C LYS A 29 14.50 13.45 3.23
N GLN A 30 15.45 12.82 3.92
CA GLN A 30 16.87 13.25 3.93
C GLN A 30 17.49 13.24 2.53
N LYS A 31 17.04 12.35 1.65
CA LYS A 31 17.48 12.29 0.26
C LYS A 31 16.73 13.22 -0.67
N GLY A 32 15.78 14.02 -0.15
CA GLY A 32 14.99 14.97 -0.94
C GLY A 32 13.92 14.31 -1.81
N ALA A 33 13.47 13.11 -1.47
CA ALA A 33 12.37 12.49 -2.17
C ALA A 33 11.06 13.23 -1.87
N SER A 34 10.21 13.38 -2.88
CA SER A 34 8.85 13.91 -2.77
C SER A 34 7.78 12.82 -2.75
N LEU A 35 8.14 11.60 -3.18
CA LEU A 35 7.29 10.43 -3.16
C LEU A 35 8.07 9.22 -2.62
N LEU A 36 7.48 8.52 -1.65
CA LEU A 36 7.95 7.23 -1.15
C LEU A 36 6.89 6.17 -1.40
N VAL A 37 7.25 5.07 -2.04
CA VAL A 37 6.38 3.90 -2.22
C VAL A 37 6.92 2.76 -1.38
N LEU A 38 6.09 2.26 -0.46
CA LEU A 38 6.38 1.16 0.46
C LEU A 38 5.71 -0.15 -0.02
N PRO A 39 6.06 -1.32 0.55
CA PRO A 39 5.46 -2.59 0.17
C PRO A 39 3.97 -2.72 0.47
N GLU A 40 3.38 -3.84 0.03
CA GLU A 40 2.00 -4.24 0.33
C GLU A 40 1.89 -4.97 1.67
N ALA A 41 0.70 -4.87 2.31
CA ALA A 41 0.28 -5.61 3.51
C ALA A 41 1.17 -5.35 4.74
N LEU A 42 1.41 -4.08 5.05
CA LEU A 42 2.40 -3.66 6.04
C LEU A 42 2.03 -3.91 7.51
N LEU A 43 0.78 -4.29 7.82
CA LEU A 43 0.40 -4.55 9.21
C LEU A 43 1.07 -5.81 9.75
N ALA A 44 0.92 -6.93 9.07
CA ALA A 44 1.60 -8.16 9.47
C ALA A 44 1.59 -9.17 8.32
N ARG A 45 2.64 -9.97 8.25
CA ARG A 45 2.75 -11.10 7.31
C ARG A 45 3.55 -12.22 7.93
N ASP A 46 3.04 -13.45 7.74
CA ASP A 46 3.73 -14.69 8.11
C ASP A 46 3.42 -15.74 7.04
N ASP A 47 4.44 -16.38 6.50
CA ASP A 47 4.27 -17.47 5.53
C ASP A 47 3.66 -18.73 6.18
N GLY A 48 3.77 -18.88 7.50
CA GLY A 48 3.13 -19.95 8.28
C GLY A 48 1.66 -19.67 8.64
N ASP A 49 1.21 -18.42 8.60
CA ASP A 49 -0.18 -18.02 8.83
C ASP A 49 -0.63 -17.04 7.75
N PRO A 50 -1.10 -17.53 6.60
CA PRO A 50 -1.53 -16.66 5.48
C PRO A 50 -2.72 -15.76 5.84
N ASP A 51 -3.44 -16.03 6.92
CA ASP A 51 -4.59 -15.24 7.38
C ASP A 51 -4.17 -14.09 8.32
N LEU A 52 -2.90 -14.03 8.72
CA LEU A 52 -2.41 -13.06 9.68
C LEU A 52 -2.64 -11.61 9.24
N SER A 53 -2.53 -11.32 7.95
CA SER A 53 -2.78 -9.99 7.40
C SER A 53 -4.21 -9.48 7.68
N VAL A 54 -5.19 -10.38 7.67
CA VAL A 54 -6.59 -10.06 8.01
C VAL A 54 -6.82 -10.07 9.52
N LYS A 55 -6.24 -11.04 10.24
CA LYS A 55 -6.33 -11.10 11.72
C LYS A 55 -5.73 -9.87 12.39
N SER A 56 -4.69 -9.28 11.80
CA SER A 56 -4.02 -8.06 12.29
C SER A 56 -4.58 -6.76 11.71
N ALA A 57 -5.66 -6.81 10.94
CA ALA A 57 -6.27 -5.63 10.33
C ALA A 57 -6.59 -4.56 11.37
N GLN A 58 -6.30 -3.30 11.03
CA GLN A 58 -6.57 -2.13 11.87
C GLN A 58 -7.41 -1.12 11.08
N THR A 59 -8.22 -0.31 11.76
CA THR A 59 -8.95 0.79 11.12
C THR A 59 -7.99 1.87 10.63
N LEU A 60 -8.49 2.82 9.85
CA LEU A 60 -7.68 3.98 9.41
C LEU A 60 -7.19 4.83 10.59
N GLU A 61 -7.86 4.76 11.74
CA GLU A 61 -7.47 5.39 13.01
C GLU A 61 -6.65 4.43 13.90
N GLY A 62 -6.22 3.28 13.39
CA GLY A 62 -5.42 2.31 14.10
C GLY A 62 -4.02 2.81 14.46
N ALA A 63 -3.38 2.14 15.40
CA ALA A 63 -2.09 2.57 15.95
C ALA A 63 -0.99 2.65 14.88
N PHE A 64 -0.98 1.74 13.91
CA PHE A 64 -0.02 1.73 12.81
C PHE A 64 -0.10 3.03 11.99
N LEU A 65 -1.28 3.34 11.43
CA LEU A 65 -1.44 4.55 10.61
C LEU A 65 -1.29 5.83 11.43
N LYS A 66 -1.79 5.88 12.68
CA LYS A 66 -1.57 7.03 13.56
C LYS A 66 -0.08 7.36 13.72
N ARG A 67 0.77 6.34 13.87
CA ARG A 67 2.21 6.53 13.98
C ARG A 67 2.82 7.13 12.71
N LEU A 68 2.46 6.59 11.54
CA LEU A 68 2.98 7.10 10.26
C LEU A 68 2.44 8.48 9.93
N LEU A 69 1.17 8.76 10.25
CA LEU A 69 0.57 10.09 10.08
C LEU A 69 1.27 11.13 10.96
N ALA A 70 1.53 10.80 12.24
CA ALA A 70 2.27 11.68 13.14
C ALA A 70 3.66 12.02 12.58
N GLU A 71 4.36 11.04 12.00
CA GLU A 71 5.67 11.23 11.37
C GLU A 71 5.62 12.09 10.10
N SER A 72 4.50 12.10 9.41
CA SER A 72 4.32 12.89 8.19
C SER A 72 3.98 14.36 8.46
N VAL A 73 3.72 14.77 9.70
CA VAL A 73 3.43 16.16 10.06
C VAL A 73 4.61 17.08 9.72
N GLY A 74 4.34 18.21 9.07
CA GLY A 74 5.36 19.16 8.65
C GLY A 74 6.33 18.59 7.60
N ASN A 75 5.89 17.60 6.85
CA ASN A 75 6.67 16.93 5.84
C ASN A 75 5.86 16.80 4.54
N THR A 76 6.35 17.38 3.46
CA THR A 76 5.71 17.35 2.13
C THR A 76 5.89 16.02 1.39
N LEU A 77 6.69 15.09 1.93
CA LEU A 77 6.85 13.76 1.38
C LEU A 77 5.50 13.04 1.33
N THR A 78 5.08 12.62 0.16
CA THR A 78 3.93 11.73 0.01
C THR A 78 4.40 10.29 0.19
N THR A 79 3.85 9.58 1.16
CA THR A 79 4.16 8.16 1.39
C THR A 79 2.95 7.30 1.01
N ILE A 80 3.18 6.32 0.13
CA ILE A 80 2.16 5.38 -0.36
C ILE A 80 2.48 3.99 0.18
N LEU A 81 1.46 3.33 0.71
CA LEU A 81 1.56 2.00 1.34
C LEU A 81 0.21 1.28 1.31
N THR A 82 0.17 -0.02 1.63
CA THR A 82 -1.10 -0.71 1.83
C THR A 82 -1.21 -1.34 3.22
N VAL A 83 -2.45 -1.34 3.71
CA VAL A 83 -2.85 -1.97 4.98
C VAL A 83 -4.18 -2.71 4.81
N HIS A 84 -4.44 -3.69 5.65
CA HIS A 84 -5.76 -4.34 5.72
C HIS A 84 -6.65 -3.60 6.71
N ILE A 85 -7.84 -3.19 6.25
CA ILE A 85 -8.85 -2.49 7.04
C ILE A 85 -10.01 -3.45 7.29
N PRO A 86 -10.50 -3.64 8.53
CA PRO A 86 -11.66 -4.50 8.80
C PRO A 86 -12.89 -4.07 7.99
N SER A 87 -13.56 -5.00 7.33
CA SER A 87 -14.82 -4.76 6.58
C SER A 87 -16.03 -5.39 7.26
N SER A 88 -15.89 -6.63 7.70
CA SER A 88 -16.90 -7.38 8.44
C SER A 88 -16.21 -8.40 9.36
N PRO A 89 -16.92 -9.09 10.27
CA PRO A 89 -16.30 -10.08 11.14
C PRO A 89 -15.46 -11.11 10.38
N GLY A 90 -14.16 -11.16 10.66
CA GLY A 90 -13.20 -12.07 10.03
C GLY A 90 -12.81 -11.72 8.60
N ARG A 91 -13.17 -10.53 8.08
CA ARG A 91 -12.83 -10.07 6.74
C ARG A 91 -12.21 -8.67 6.76
N ALA A 92 -11.46 -8.37 5.73
CA ALA A 92 -10.82 -7.06 5.57
C ALA A 92 -10.83 -6.61 4.10
N VAL A 93 -10.49 -5.35 3.87
CA VAL A 93 -10.19 -4.78 2.55
C VAL A 93 -8.70 -4.44 2.50
N ASN A 94 -8.01 -4.87 1.46
CA ASN A 94 -6.63 -4.44 1.19
C ASN A 94 -6.68 -3.01 0.64
N THR A 95 -6.26 -2.07 1.48
CA THR A 95 -6.42 -0.63 1.21
C THR A 95 -5.06 0.03 1.03
N LEU A 96 -4.83 0.59 -0.15
CA LEU A 96 -3.76 1.54 -0.36
C LEU A 96 -4.14 2.88 0.26
N VAL A 97 -3.20 3.48 0.97
CA VAL A 97 -3.31 4.85 1.47
C VAL A 97 -2.12 5.68 1.00
N ALA A 98 -2.39 6.93 0.64
CA ALA A 98 -1.38 7.95 0.43
C ALA A 98 -1.46 8.94 1.60
N ILE A 99 -0.36 9.13 2.30
CA ILE A 99 -0.27 10.04 3.46
C ILE A 99 0.68 11.18 3.18
N ARG A 100 0.31 12.39 3.63
CA ARG A 100 1.12 13.60 3.54
C ARG A 100 0.66 14.60 4.59
N GLU A 101 1.61 15.30 5.21
CA GLU A 101 1.35 16.39 6.17
C GLU A 101 0.35 16.02 7.29
N GLY A 102 0.47 14.82 7.84
CA GLY A 102 -0.38 14.35 8.93
C GLY A 102 -1.77 13.84 8.50
N ALA A 103 -2.05 13.76 7.19
CA ALA A 103 -3.36 13.37 6.69
C ALA A 103 -3.29 12.25 5.65
N ILE A 104 -4.37 11.47 5.54
CA ILE A 104 -4.61 10.58 4.39
C ILE A 104 -5.16 11.46 3.27
N VAL A 105 -4.38 11.62 2.19
CA VAL A 105 -4.75 12.45 1.03
C VAL A 105 -5.48 11.65 -0.06
N ALA A 106 -5.32 10.33 -0.05
CA ALA A 106 -6.10 9.41 -0.89
C ALA A 106 -6.14 8.01 -0.29
N SER A 107 -7.17 7.26 -0.62
CA SER A 107 -7.28 5.84 -0.31
C SER A 107 -7.88 5.08 -1.50
N TYR A 108 -7.48 3.81 -1.64
CA TYR A 108 -7.92 2.93 -2.70
C TYR A 108 -8.07 1.51 -2.19
N ALA A 109 -9.27 0.95 -2.27
CA ALA A 109 -9.53 -0.46 -2.01
C ALA A 109 -9.14 -1.29 -3.25
N LYS A 110 -8.22 -2.24 -3.09
CA LYS A 110 -7.70 -3.09 -4.16
C LYS A 110 -8.86 -3.75 -4.94
N LEU A 111 -8.90 -3.53 -6.26
CA LEU A 111 -9.97 -4.06 -7.11
C LEU A 111 -9.76 -5.55 -7.43
N HIS A 112 -8.53 -5.95 -7.76
CA HIS A 112 -8.24 -7.28 -8.26
C HIS A 112 -7.50 -8.09 -7.20
N LEU A 113 -8.21 -9.01 -6.57
CA LEU A 113 -7.66 -9.87 -5.54
C LEU A 113 -6.83 -11.00 -6.16
N TYR A 114 -5.80 -11.43 -5.42
CA TYR A 114 -4.93 -12.50 -5.87
C TYR A 114 -5.55 -13.87 -5.61
N ASP A 115 -6.36 -14.33 -6.57
CA ASP A 115 -6.94 -15.66 -6.59
C ASP A 115 -6.26 -16.49 -7.68
N ALA A 116 -5.01 -16.89 -7.42
CA ALA A 116 -4.23 -17.64 -8.37
C ALA A 116 -3.40 -18.74 -7.69
N PHE A 117 -3.21 -19.83 -8.39
CA PHE A 117 -2.53 -21.01 -7.89
C PHE A 117 -3.25 -21.58 -6.64
N SER A 118 -2.53 -21.73 -5.53
CA SER A 118 -3.08 -22.22 -4.26
C SER A 118 -3.54 -21.11 -3.31
N VAL A 119 -3.41 -19.83 -3.73
CA VAL A 119 -3.76 -18.68 -2.90
C VAL A 119 -5.12 -18.14 -3.33
N GLN A 120 -6.00 -17.89 -2.36
CA GLN A 120 -7.32 -17.27 -2.55
C GLN A 120 -7.45 -16.09 -1.58
N GLU A 121 -7.02 -14.90 -2.03
CA GLU A 121 -7.14 -13.67 -1.24
C GLU A 121 -8.62 -13.36 -0.96
N SER A 122 -9.52 -13.62 -1.93
CA SER A 122 -10.98 -13.39 -1.80
C SER A 122 -11.65 -14.18 -0.68
N ARG A 123 -11.01 -15.22 -0.16
CA ARG A 123 -11.52 -15.98 0.98
C ARG A 123 -11.75 -15.11 2.21
N LEU A 124 -10.87 -14.15 2.47
CA LEU A 124 -10.90 -13.28 3.66
C LEU A 124 -10.86 -11.78 3.33
N VAL A 125 -10.54 -11.41 2.10
CA VAL A 125 -10.45 -10.02 1.66
C VAL A 125 -11.62 -9.70 0.74
N ASP A 126 -12.24 -8.55 0.94
CA ASP A 126 -13.30 -8.04 0.07
C ASP A 126 -12.68 -7.12 -1.01
N PRO A 127 -13.09 -7.26 -2.28
CA PRO A 127 -12.59 -6.40 -3.34
C PRO A 127 -13.14 -4.99 -3.23
N GLY A 128 -12.39 -4.01 -3.70
CA GLY A 128 -12.90 -2.69 -3.99
C GLY A 128 -13.83 -2.68 -5.19
N SER A 129 -14.51 -1.56 -5.41
CA SER A 129 -15.47 -1.37 -6.51
C SER A 129 -15.31 -0.02 -7.22
N VAL A 130 -14.34 0.78 -6.80
CA VAL A 130 -14.15 2.15 -7.30
C VAL A 130 -12.73 2.32 -7.82
N ILE A 131 -12.61 2.87 -9.03
CA ILE A 131 -11.31 3.26 -9.59
C ILE A 131 -10.68 4.34 -8.71
N PRO A 132 -9.40 4.22 -8.34
CA PRO A 132 -8.76 5.19 -7.45
C PRO A 132 -8.67 6.59 -8.08
N PRO A 133 -8.74 7.65 -7.26
CA PRO A 133 -8.46 8.98 -7.75
C PRO A 133 -6.96 9.12 -8.09
N LEU A 134 -6.64 10.01 -9.03
CA LEU A 134 -5.26 10.46 -9.18
C LEU A 134 -4.88 11.37 -8.02
N ILE A 135 -3.64 11.30 -7.58
CA ILE A 135 -3.06 12.28 -6.67
C ILE A 135 -1.98 13.10 -7.37
N GLU A 136 -1.72 14.29 -6.88
CA GLU A 136 -0.67 15.15 -7.42
C GLU A 136 0.53 15.22 -6.47
N VAL A 137 1.73 15.03 -7.02
CA VAL A 137 3.01 15.18 -6.32
C VAL A 137 3.95 15.99 -7.21
N GLU A 138 4.34 17.18 -6.78
CA GLU A 138 5.20 18.12 -7.54
C GLU A 138 4.73 18.33 -8.99
N GLY A 139 3.42 18.48 -9.20
CA GLY A 139 2.83 18.72 -10.53
C GLY A 139 2.65 17.47 -11.37
N PHE A 140 3.12 16.29 -10.94
CA PHE A 140 2.89 15.02 -11.62
C PHE A 140 1.61 14.34 -11.11
N LYS A 141 0.83 13.82 -12.01
CA LYS A 141 -0.36 13.02 -11.70
C LYS A 141 0.01 11.56 -11.50
N ILE A 142 -0.24 11.05 -10.31
CA ILE A 142 0.11 9.69 -9.88
C ILE A 142 -1.14 8.82 -9.86
N GLY A 143 -1.13 7.74 -10.63
CA GLY A 143 -2.16 6.70 -10.59
C GLY A 143 -1.80 5.61 -9.58
N LEU A 144 -2.78 5.16 -8.82
CA LEU A 144 -2.63 4.23 -7.70
C LEU A 144 -3.09 2.83 -8.11
N MET A 145 -2.26 1.82 -7.90
CA MET A 145 -2.56 0.41 -8.13
C MET A 145 -1.98 -0.43 -6.99
N THR A 146 -2.44 -1.64 -6.81
CA THR A 146 -1.91 -2.57 -5.79
C THR A 146 -1.60 -3.94 -6.39
N CYS A 147 -0.35 -4.35 -6.36
CA CYS A 147 0.14 -5.72 -6.60
C CYS A 147 -0.51 -6.41 -7.82
N TYR A 148 -1.52 -7.25 -7.60
CA TYR A 148 -2.16 -8.06 -8.64
C TYR A 148 -2.94 -7.22 -9.68
N ASP A 149 -3.26 -5.97 -9.37
CA ASP A 149 -3.87 -5.04 -10.34
C ASP A 149 -3.05 -4.91 -11.64
N ILE A 150 -1.72 -5.14 -11.58
CA ILE A 150 -0.86 -5.10 -12.77
C ILE A 150 -1.23 -6.13 -13.84
N ARG A 151 -1.97 -7.18 -13.48
CA ARG A 151 -2.44 -8.21 -14.40
C ARG A 151 -3.70 -7.80 -15.18
N PHE A 152 -4.27 -6.65 -14.83
CA PHE A 152 -5.51 -6.10 -15.39
C PHE A 152 -5.20 -4.76 -16.07
N PRO A 153 -4.78 -4.78 -17.33
CA PRO A 153 -4.31 -3.58 -18.04
C PRO A 153 -5.40 -2.50 -18.16
N GLU A 154 -6.67 -2.86 -18.03
CA GLU A 154 -7.80 -1.95 -18.10
C GLU A 154 -7.74 -0.88 -16.99
N LEU A 155 -7.29 -1.26 -15.78
CA LEU A 155 -7.10 -0.30 -14.69
C LEU A 155 -5.98 0.69 -15.02
N ALA A 156 -4.83 0.20 -15.44
CA ALA A 156 -3.70 1.04 -15.85
C ALA A 156 -4.09 1.98 -17.00
N LEU A 157 -4.79 1.45 -18.02
CA LEU A 157 -5.28 2.24 -19.14
C LEU A 157 -6.25 3.33 -18.68
N ASN A 158 -7.20 2.99 -17.80
CA ASN A 158 -8.15 3.95 -17.27
C ASN A 158 -7.44 5.10 -16.53
N LEU A 159 -6.47 4.78 -15.66
CA LEU A 159 -5.67 5.79 -14.96
C LEU A 159 -4.86 6.67 -15.95
N ALA A 160 -4.28 6.08 -16.98
CA ALA A 160 -3.55 6.82 -18.02
C ALA A 160 -4.49 7.76 -18.80
N LEU A 161 -5.70 7.31 -19.16
CA LEU A 161 -6.70 8.14 -19.84
C LEU A 161 -7.22 9.29 -18.97
N GLN A 162 -7.23 9.13 -17.63
CA GLN A 162 -7.48 10.21 -16.68
C GLN A 162 -6.32 11.20 -16.57
N GLY A 163 -5.17 10.87 -17.17
CA GLY A 163 -3.99 11.71 -17.24
C GLY A 163 -2.88 11.33 -16.23
N ALA A 164 -2.88 10.12 -15.69
CA ALA A 164 -1.75 9.64 -14.89
C ALA A 164 -0.45 9.64 -15.70
N GLU A 165 0.59 10.26 -15.15
CA GLU A 165 1.93 10.32 -15.74
C GLU A 165 2.86 9.29 -15.12
N VAL A 166 2.55 8.86 -13.88
CA VAL A 166 3.27 7.85 -13.12
C VAL A 166 2.25 6.88 -12.53
N LEU A 167 2.51 5.58 -12.66
CA LEU A 167 1.74 4.54 -11.96
C LEU A 167 2.60 3.98 -10.82
N VAL A 168 2.03 3.91 -9.61
CA VAL A 168 2.67 3.31 -8.44
C VAL A 168 1.96 2.02 -8.06
N LEU A 169 2.75 1.04 -7.62
CA LEU A 169 2.27 -0.31 -7.34
C LEU A 169 2.96 -0.89 -6.10
N PRO A 170 2.52 -0.58 -4.87
CA PRO A 170 2.87 -1.39 -3.71
C PRO A 170 2.60 -2.86 -3.97
N ALA A 171 3.56 -3.73 -3.66
CA ALA A 171 3.43 -5.15 -3.92
C ALA A 171 4.15 -6.00 -2.86
N ALA A 172 3.65 -7.22 -2.65
CA ALA A 172 4.26 -8.25 -1.81
C ALA A 172 4.32 -9.59 -2.57
N TRP A 173 5.21 -9.65 -3.56
CA TRP A 173 5.39 -10.83 -4.40
C TRP A 173 6.08 -11.94 -3.61
N VAL A 174 5.44 -13.12 -3.59
CA VAL A 174 6.05 -14.31 -3.01
C VAL A 174 7.15 -14.86 -3.91
N LYS A 175 8.17 -15.49 -3.33
CA LYS A 175 9.16 -16.25 -4.06
C LYS A 175 8.47 -17.47 -4.71
N GLY A 176 8.63 -17.64 -6.00
CA GLY A 176 8.07 -18.75 -6.75
C GLY A 176 9.12 -19.44 -7.62
N PRO A 177 8.83 -20.65 -8.16
CA PRO A 177 9.79 -21.46 -8.88
C PRO A 177 10.34 -20.83 -10.17
N LEU A 178 9.77 -19.73 -10.64
CA LEU A 178 10.22 -18.99 -11.83
C LEU A 178 10.81 -17.61 -11.50
N LYS A 179 11.17 -17.38 -10.22
CA LYS A 179 11.74 -16.11 -9.73
C LYS A 179 13.11 -16.37 -9.13
N GLU A 180 14.01 -16.93 -9.91
CA GLU A 180 15.44 -17.03 -9.58
C GLU A 180 16.19 -15.75 -9.97
#